data_ff9d107edb4cd2affa7d2a2ca87cd358
#
_entry.id   ff9d107edb4cd2affa7d2a2ca87cd358
#
_cell.length_a   1.000
_cell.length_b   1.000
_cell.length_c   1.000
_cell.angle_alpha   90.00
_cell.angle_beta   90.00
_cell.angle_gamma   90.00
#
_symmetry.space_group_name_H-M   'P 1'
#
loop_
_entity.id
_entity.type
_entity.pdbx_description
1 polymer ?
#
loop_
_entity_poly.entity_id
_entity_poly.type
_entity_poly.pdbx_seq_one_letter_code
_entity_poly.pdbx_strand_id
1 'polypeptide(L)'
;MVSRAWVGGAWVYSADEVIDRYRSVHAHEPTWEQQNAFVRPLVAALGLQTPTAAYKAMVAACDYVRWLSAQDVPLEAEAVFTPENVEWYCATQLQRLGEHSRSTKRGALRQIGRANTRRAAWSPPDTRFTKPLAAEPYCTDERRGLRCLVPVQPTEARRRFFAGVLGLGFGFGLRGVEMRYVHASDLFERRGALHVRVGGEYARTVPARAALTQSLLQLALEYPEGPLLGPYRDEQKAPMSRMKARLIMPDNAPALSLRRLRMSWMVDVLNDGVPLGDFAAAAGATDLRLGSLLPHLYRKDTAAVIAQLTGTN
;
A
#
# COMPACT_ATOMS: atom_id res chain seq x y z
N MET A 1 -2.74 -4.24 14.25
CA MET A 1 -3.45 -2.94 14.03
C MET A 1 -4.85 -3.27 13.58
N VAL A 2 -5.87 -2.78 14.28
CA VAL A 2 -7.27 -3.03 13.91
C VAL A 2 -7.52 -2.39 12.55
N SER A 3 -8.06 -3.15 11.58
CA SER A 3 -8.43 -2.63 10.26
C SER A 3 -9.51 -1.57 10.42
N ARG A 4 -9.34 -0.41 9.82
CA ARG A 4 -10.31 0.70 9.89
C ARG A 4 -10.44 1.42 8.55
N ALA A 5 -11.59 2.04 8.31
CA ALA A 5 -11.85 2.90 7.17
C ALA A 5 -12.33 4.29 7.62
N TRP A 6 -12.07 5.32 6.83
CA TRP A 6 -12.58 6.66 7.09
C TRP A 6 -13.85 6.87 6.30
N VAL A 7 -14.98 7.00 6.99
CA VAL A 7 -16.31 7.11 6.38
C VAL A 7 -17.11 8.20 7.08
N GLY A 8 -17.69 9.11 6.32
CA GLY A 8 -18.58 10.15 6.88
C GLY A 8 -17.93 11.06 7.93
N GLY A 9 -16.60 11.29 7.84
CA GLY A 9 -15.89 12.14 8.80
C GLY A 9 -15.39 11.41 10.06
N ALA A 10 -15.57 10.08 10.17
CA ALA A 10 -15.12 9.28 11.31
C ALA A 10 -14.37 8.01 10.91
N TRP A 11 -13.56 7.47 11.82
CA TRP A 11 -12.97 6.14 11.69
C TRP A 11 -14.01 5.07 12.06
N VAL A 12 -14.13 4.08 11.18
CA VAL A 12 -15.08 2.97 11.29
C VAL A 12 -14.31 1.67 11.35
N TYR A 13 -14.69 0.74 12.21
CA TYR A 13 -13.92 -0.46 12.55
C TYR A 13 -14.60 -1.76 12.12
N SER A 14 -15.86 -1.74 11.68
CA SER A 14 -16.55 -2.91 11.13
C SER A 14 -16.94 -2.70 9.66
N ALA A 15 -17.10 -3.81 8.93
CA ALA A 15 -17.55 -3.77 7.54
C ALA A 15 -19.00 -3.29 7.42
N ASP A 16 -19.87 -3.75 8.34
CA ASP A 16 -21.29 -3.40 8.35
C ASP A 16 -21.47 -1.90 8.62
N GLU A 17 -20.74 -1.35 9.59
CA GLU A 17 -20.78 0.08 9.88
C GLU A 17 -20.31 0.92 8.69
N VAL A 18 -19.33 0.42 7.89
CA VAL A 18 -18.94 1.08 6.63
C VAL A 18 -20.09 1.10 5.66
N ILE A 19 -20.77 -0.03 5.45
CA ILE A 19 -21.88 -0.15 4.51
C ILE A 19 -23.01 0.80 4.90
N ASP A 20 -23.33 0.87 6.20
CA ASP A 20 -24.40 1.70 6.72
C ASP A 20 -24.10 3.21 6.63
N ARG A 21 -22.86 3.59 6.92
CA ARG A 21 -22.45 5.01 6.96
C ARG A 21 -21.89 5.54 5.65
N TYR A 22 -21.69 4.67 4.64
CA TYR A 22 -21.08 5.11 3.39
C TYR A 22 -21.92 6.20 2.70
N ARG A 23 -21.25 7.29 2.34
CA ARG A 23 -21.79 8.33 1.48
C ARG A 23 -20.78 8.64 0.36
N SER A 24 -21.24 8.58 -0.88
CA SER A 24 -20.46 8.98 -2.05
C SER A 24 -20.27 10.49 -2.07
N VAL A 25 -19.28 10.97 -2.82
CA VAL A 25 -19.15 12.38 -3.19
C VAL A 25 -20.35 12.88 -3.99
N HIS A 26 -21.11 11.97 -4.59
CA HIS A 26 -22.34 12.23 -5.35
C HIS A 26 -23.62 12.10 -4.51
N ALA A 27 -23.52 12.03 -3.18
CA ALA A 27 -24.68 11.88 -2.29
C ALA A 27 -25.65 13.07 -2.27
N HIS A 28 -25.32 14.16 -2.98
CA HIS A 28 -26.19 15.30 -3.22
C HIS A 28 -27.13 15.14 -4.44
N GLU A 29 -26.91 14.13 -5.27
CA GLU A 29 -27.75 13.85 -6.44
C GLU A 29 -29.11 13.28 -6.02
N PRO A 30 -30.22 13.63 -6.69
CA PRO A 30 -31.57 13.19 -6.28
C PRO A 30 -31.75 11.66 -6.26
N THR A 31 -31.01 10.95 -7.13
CA THR A 31 -31.09 9.48 -7.25
C THR A 31 -30.25 8.71 -6.22
N TRP A 32 -29.47 9.43 -5.41
CA TRP A 32 -28.52 8.81 -4.48
C TRP A 32 -29.18 7.83 -3.49
N GLU A 33 -30.24 8.25 -2.84
CA GLU A 33 -30.86 7.42 -1.79
C GLU A 33 -31.41 6.12 -2.37
N GLN A 34 -32.01 6.15 -3.54
CA GLN A 34 -32.50 4.96 -4.25
C GLN A 34 -31.35 4.04 -4.66
N GLN A 35 -30.29 4.59 -5.25
CA GLN A 35 -29.10 3.83 -5.66
C GLN A 35 -28.38 3.21 -4.45
N ASN A 36 -28.25 3.97 -3.37
CA ASN A 36 -27.59 3.52 -2.15
C ASN A 36 -28.40 2.43 -1.43
N ALA A 37 -29.72 2.58 -1.37
CA ALA A 37 -30.62 1.55 -0.84
C ALA A 37 -30.54 0.24 -1.64
N PHE A 38 -30.36 0.32 -2.96
CA PHE A 38 -30.14 -0.84 -3.81
C PHE A 38 -28.75 -1.47 -3.59
N VAL A 39 -27.69 -0.70 -3.47
CA VAL A 39 -26.30 -1.20 -3.38
C VAL A 39 -25.98 -1.83 -2.02
N ARG A 40 -26.46 -1.26 -0.92
CA ARG A 40 -26.13 -1.75 0.43
C ARG A 40 -26.36 -3.24 0.66
N PRO A 41 -27.55 -3.79 0.42
CA PRO A 41 -27.79 -5.22 0.64
C PRO A 41 -26.93 -6.11 -0.27
N LEU A 42 -26.62 -5.65 -1.49
CA LEU A 42 -25.78 -6.42 -2.42
C LEU A 42 -24.31 -6.50 -1.94
N VAL A 43 -23.80 -5.43 -1.35
CA VAL A 43 -22.46 -5.43 -0.76
C VAL A 43 -22.43 -6.19 0.56
N ALA A 44 -23.47 -6.06 1.38
CA ALA A 44 -23.59 -6.81 2.64
C ALA A 44 -23.61 -8.33 2.41
N ALA A 45 -24.25 -8.80 1.33
CA ALA A 45 -24.29 -10.21 0.94
C ALA A 45 -22.91 -10.84 0.67
N LEU A 46 -21.85 -10.02 0.48
CA LEU A 46 -20.48 -10.51 0.33
C LEU A 46 -19.85 -11.01 1.65
N GLY A 47 -20.41 -10.70 2.80
CA GLY A 47 -19.86 -11.09 4.10
C GLY A 47 -18.44 -10.58 4.34
N LEU A 48 -18.13 -9.35 3.93
CA LEU A 48 -16.78 -8.79 3.99
C LEU A 48 -16.31 -8.60 5.43
N GLN A 49 -15.10 -9.06 5.73
CA GLN A 49 -14.58 -9.09 7.09
C GLN A 49 -13.86 -7.80 7.51
N THR A 50 -13.49 -6.94 6.56
CA THR A 50 -12.71 -5.75 6.87
C THR A 50 -13.38 -4.45 6.41
N PRO A 51 -13.30 -3.37 7.21
CA PRO A 51 -13.81 -2.05 6.83
C PRO A 51 -13.25 -1.55 5.51
N THR A 52 -11.96 -1.82 5.24
CA THR A 52 -11.31 -1.40 4.00
C THR A 52 -11.87 -2.12 2.77
N ALA A 53 -12.19 -3.42 2.90
CA ALA A 53 -12.80 -4.18 1.80
C ALA A 53 -14.22 -3.67 1.53
N ALA A 54 -15.03 -3.48 2.58
CA ALA A 54 -16.38 -2.93 2.48
C ALA A 54 -16.38 -1.53 1.84
N TYR A 55 -15.47 -0.65 2.26
CA TYR A 55 -15.33 0.68 1.67
C TYR A 55 -15.02 0.63 0.16
N LYS A 56 -14.08 -0.23 -0.25
CA LYS A 56 -13.74 -0.40 -1.67
C LYS A 56 -14.91 -0.95 -2.49
N ALA A 57 -15.65 -1.91 -1.94
CA ALA A 57 -16.83 -2.48 -2.58
C ALA A 57 -17.94 -1.43 -2.74
N MET A 58 -18.24 -0.66 -1.68
CA MET A 58 -19.22 0.43 -1.72
C MET A 58 -18.85 1.50 -2.77
N VAL A 59 -17.58 1.97 -2.78
CA VAL A 59 -17.10 2.93 -3.79
C VAL A 59 -17.30 2.39 -5.21
N ALA A 60 -16.89 1.14 -5.45
CA ALA A 60 -17.00 0.55 -6.78
C ALA A 60 -18.44 0.37 -7.22
N ALA A 61 -19.30 -0.14 -6.32
CA ALA A 61 -20.70 -0.40 -6.62
C ALA A 61 -21.53 0.89 -6.81
N CYS A 62 -21.35 1.89 -5.94
CA CYS A 62 -22.09 3.15 -6.06
C CYS A 62 -21.71 3.93 -7.33
N ASP A 63 -20.40 4.01 -7.66
CA ASP A 63 -19.95 4.65 -8.90
C ASP A 63 -20.52 3.94 -10.14
N TYR A 64 -20.54 2.61 -10.12
CA TYR A 64 -21.05 1.77 -11.19
C TYR A 64 -22.56 1.90 -11.38
N VAL A 65 -23.32 1.73 -10.29
CA VAL A 65 -24.79 1.80 -10.32
C VAL A 65 -25.25 3.20 -10.74
N ARG A 66 -24.61 4.26 -10.25
CA ARG A 66 -24.89 5.63 -10.66
C ARG A 66 -24.73 5.81 -12.18
N TRP A 67 -23.63 5.33 -12.74
CA TRP A 67 -23.38 5.43 -14.17
C TRP A 67 -24.39 4.62 -14.99
N LEU A 68 -24.69 3.39 -14.54
CA LEU A 68 -25.59 2.50 -15.28
C LEU A 68 -27.05 2.96 -15.21
N SER A 69 -27.48 3.54 -14.07
CA SER A 69 -28.81 4.13 -13.93
C SER A 69 -29.05 5.28 -14.93
N ALA A 70 -27.99 5.98 -15.32
CA ALA A 70 -28.07 7.02 -16.36
C ALA A 70 -28.20 6.44 -17.80
N GLN A 71 -28.19 5.09 -17.93
CA GLN A 71 -28.40 4.36 -19.18
C GLN A 71 -29.77 3.67 -19.21
N ASP A 72 -30.71 4.10 -18.36
CA ASP A 72 -32.08 3.55 -18.24
C ASP A 72 -32.15 2.06 -17.90
N VAL A 73 -31.10 1.51 -17.28
CA VAL A 73 -31.10 0.13 -16.78
C VAL A 73 -31.85 0.05 -15.46
N PRO A 74 -32.85 -0.84 -15.33
CA PRO A 74 -33.61 -0.95 -14.09
C PRO A 74 -32.72 -1.43 -12.92
N LEU A 75 -32.98 -0.89 -11.72
CA LEU A 75 -32.23 -1.22 -10.48
C LEU A 75 -32.64 -2.61 -9.94
N GLU A 76 -32.34 -3.63 -10.73
CA GLU A 76 -32.49 -5.04 -10.38
C GLU A 76 -31.12 -5.74 -10.49
N ALA A 77 -30.78 -6.60 -9.54
CA ALA A 77 -29.45 -7.22 -9.51
C ALA A 77 -29.14 -7.98 -10.82
N GLU A 78 -30.11 -8.72 -11.38
CA GLU A 78 -29.94 -9.47 -12.61
C GLU A 78 -29.80 -8.58 -13.86
N ALA A 79 -30.32 -7.36 -13.84
CA ALA A 79 -30.19 -6.40 -14.94
C ALA A 79 -28.90 -5.57 -14.81
N VAL A 80 -28.58 -5.15 -13.60
CA VAL A 80 -27.43 -4.28 -13.31
C VAL A 80 -26.12 -5.08 -13.37
N PHE A 81 -26.03 -6.19 -12.65
CA PHE A 81 -24.80 -6.96 -12.53
C PHE A 81 -24.74 -8.10 -13.56
N THR A 82 -24.45 -7.75 -14.80
CA THR A 82 -24.09 -8.72 -15.84
C THR A 82 -22.61 -8.57 -16.21
N PRO A 83 -21.94 -9.64 -16.70
CA PRO A 83 -20.57 -9.54 -17.19
C PRO A 83 -20.37 -8.43 -18.21
N GLU A 84 -21.30 -8.29 -19.14
CA GLU A 84 -21.29 -7.32 -20.24
C GLU A 84 -21.32 -5.88 -19.72
N ASN A 85 -22.23 -5.58 -18.80
CA ASN A 85 -22.37 -4.26 -18.22
C ASN A 85 -21.13 -3.89 -17.38
N VAL A 86 -20.57 -4.84 -16.63
CA VAL A 86 -19.34 -4.62 -15.85
C VAL A 86 -18.15 -4.37 -16.77
N GLU A 87 -17.97 -5.14 -17.84
CA GLU A 87 -16.87 -4.93 -18.79
C GLU A 87 -17.08 -3.62 -19.57
N TRP A 88 -18.30 -3.26 -19.95
CA TRP A 88 -18.62 -1.99 -20.61
C TRP A 88 -18.26 -0.80 -19.72
N TYR A 89 -18.64 -0.82 -18.44
CA TYR A 89 -18.23 0.20 -17.48
C TYR A 89 -16.70 0.30 -17.36
N CYS A 90 -16.03 -0.84 -17.26
CA CYS A 90 -14.56 -0.87 -17.16
C CYS A 90 -13.88 -0.32 -18.41
N ALA A 91 -14.44 -0.60 -19.59
CA ALA A 91 -13.91 -0.12 -20.87
C ALA A 91 -14.14 1.36 -21.12
N THR A 92 -15.23 1.94 -20.60
CA THR A 92 -15.62 3.33 -20.89
C THR A 92 -15.28 4.29 -19.74
N GLN A 93 -15.61 3.95 -18.49
CA GLN A 93 -15.52 4.89 -17.38
C GLN A 93 -14.20 4.81 -16.60
N LEU A 94 -13.51 3.68 -16.65
CA LEU A 94 -12.29 3.47 -15.87
C LEU A 94 -11.00 3.72 -16.68
N GLN A 95 -11.06 4.15 -17.93
CA GLN A 95 -9.88 4.33 -18.80
C GLN A 95 -8.81 5.26 -18.21
N ARG A 96 -9.23 6.32 -17.51
CA ARG A 96 -8.33 7.28 -16.85
C ARG A 96 -7.65 6.73 -15.59
N LEU A 97 -8.05 5.56 -15.12
CA LEU A 97 -7.43 4.91 -13.97
C LEU A 97 -6.30 4.00 -14.44
N GLY A 98 -5.25 3.90 -13.64
CA GLY A 98 -4.20 2.89 -13.86
C GLY A 98 -4.76 1.46 -13.81
N GLU A 99 -4.15 0.53 -14.56
CA GLU A 99 -4.62 -0.85 -14.74
C GLU A 99 -4.91 -1.60 -13.43
N HIS A 100 -4.08 -1.39 -12.41
CA HIS A 100 -4.31 -1.99 -11.09
C HIS A 100 -5.63 -1.53 -10.46
N SER A 101 -5.94 -0.24 -10.54
CA SER A 101 -7.19 0.33 -10.02
C SER A 101 -8.39 -0.17 -10.82
N ARG A 102 -8.26 -0.28 -12.14
CA ARG A 102 -9.27 -0.86 -13.03
C ARG A 102 -9.53 -2.32 -12.67
N SER A 103 -8.46 -3.12 -12.54
CA SER A 103 -8.55 -4.52 -12.13
C SER A 103 -9.22 -4.70 -10.77
N THR A 104 -8.88 -3.86 -9.80
CA THR A 104 -9.47 -3.90 -8.45
C THR A 104 -10.96 -3.58 -8.46
N LYS A 105 -11.38 -2.51 -9.15
CA LYS A 105 -12.80 -2.14 -9.27
C LYS A 105 -13.58 -3.21 -10.04
N ARG A 106 -13.06 -3.71 -11.16
CA ARG A 106 -13.67 -4.81 -11.92
C ARG A 106 -13.84 -6.06 -11.06
N GLY A 107 -12.80 -6.44 -10.33
CA GLY A 107 -12.86 -7.59 -9.42
C GLY A 107 -13.96 -7.46 -8.37
N ALA A 108 -14.09 -6.30 -7.75
CA ALA A 108 -15.15 -6.02 -6.78
C ALA A 108 -16.55 -6.11 -7.40
N LEU A 109 -16.78 -5.50 -8.56
CA LEU A 109 -18.07 -5.55 -9.26
C LEU A 109 -18.45 -6.99 -9.67
N ARG A 110 -17.49 -7.76 -10.22
CA ARG A 110 -17.72 -9.17 -10.56
C ARG A 110 -17.98 -10.03 -9.33
N GLN A 111 -17.38 -9.73 -8.18
CA GLN A 111 -17.66 -10.42 -6.93
C GLN A 111 -19.07 -10.13 -6.44
N ILE A 112 -19.52 -8.88 -6.50
CA ILE A 112 -20.88 -8.47 -6.16
C ILE A 112 -21.89 -9.17 -7.09
N GLY A 113 -21.63 -9.16 -8.40
CA GLY A 113 -22.48 -9.82 -9.37
C GLY A 113 -22.62 -11.32 -9.10
N ARG A 114 -21.52 -12.04 -8.92
CA ARG A 114 -21.56 -13.49 -8.62
C ARG A 114 -22.33 -13.83 -7.35
N ALA A 115 -22.28 -12.98 -6.34
CA ALA A 115 -23.00 -13.22 -5.10
C ALA A 115 -24.50 -12.94 -5.19
N ASN A 116 -24.93 -12.07 -6.11
CA ASN A 116 -26.29 -11.54 -6.14
C ASN A 116 -27.07 -11.86 -7.42
N THR A 117 -26.45 -12.56 -8.40
CA THR A 117 -27.13 -12.96 -9.63
C THR A 117 -27.08 -14.48 -9.81
N ARG A 118 -28.12 -15.04 -10.41
CA ARG A 118 -28.26 -16.49 -10.67
C ARG A 118 -28.23 -16.85 -12.16
N ARG A 119 -28.62 -15.87 -13.01
CA ARG A 119 -28.76 -16.08 -14.47
C ARG A 119 -27.48 -15.71 -15.21
N ALA A 120 -26.70 -14.78 -14.67
CA ALA A 120 -25.48 -14.30 -15.31
C ALA A 120 -24.37 -15.35 -15.30
N ALA A 121 -23.81 -15.65 -16.47
CA ALA A 121 -22.68 -16.57 -16.63
C ALA A 121 -21.35 -15.82 -16.35
N TRP A 122 -20.86 -15.88 -15.13
CA TRP A 122 -19.61 -15.22 -14.70
C TRP A 122 -18.36 -16.02 -15.09
N SER A 123 -18.09 -16.16 -16.38
CA SER A 123 -16.82 -16.71 -16.89
C SER A 123 -15.62 -15.82 -16.53
N PRO A 124 -14.38 -16.34 -16.62
CA PRO A 124 -13.18 -15.50 -16.54
C PRO A 124 -13.26 -14.34 -17.55
N PRO A 125 -12.77 -13.12 -17.21
CA PRO A 125 -12.80 -12.02 -18.14
C PRO A 125 -11.80 -12.26 -19.29
N ASP A 126 -12.22 -11.97 -20.52
CA ASP A 126 -11.39 -12.12 -21.73
C ASP A 126 -10.19 -11.17 -21.70
N THR A 127 -10.40 -9.94 -21.20
CA THR A 127 -9.35 -8.95 -21.07
C THR A 127 -8.64 -9.07 -19.73
N ARG A 128 -7.34 -9.33 -19.75
CA ARG A 128 -6.48 -9.29 -18.57
C ARG A 128 -5.84 -7.91 -18.46
N PHE A 129 -6.04 -7.24 -17.34
CA PHE A 129 -5.23 -6.06 -17.02
C PHE A 129 -3.82 -6.51 -16.68
N THR A 130 -2.84 -5.84 -17.26
CA THR A 130 -1.43 -6.08 -16.94
C THR A 130 -1.23 -5.76 -15.46
N LYS A 131 -0.66 -6.69 -14.71
CA LYS A 131 -0.23 -6.35 -13.36
C LYS A 131 0.83 -5.26 -13.50
N PRO A 132 0.76 -4.17 -12.72
CA PRO A 132 1.84 -3.21 -12.74
C PRO A 132 3.14 -3.96 -12.50
N LEU A 133 4.16 -3.66 -13.31
CA LEU A 133 5.51 -4.18 -13.09
C LEU A 133 5.83 -4.09 -11.60
N ALA A 134 6.41 -5.14 -11.06
CA ALA A 134 6.87 -5.13 -9.69
C ALA A 134 7.70 -3.88 -9.49
N ALA A 135 7.50 -3.17 -8.37
CA ALA A 135 8.27 -1.97 -8.12
C ALA A 135 9.75 -2.37 -8.10
N GLU A 136 10.55 -1.77 -8.96
CA GLU A 136 12.00 -2.03 -9.00
C GLU A 136 12.69 -1.39 -7.79
N PRO A 137 13.76 -1.98 -7.25
CA PRO A 137 14.57 -1.32 -6.24
C PRO A 137 15.19 -0.05 -6.81
N TYR A 138 15.55 0.89 -5.96
CA TYR A 138 16.31 2.06 -6.38
C TYR A 138 17.76 1.67 -6.71
N CYS A 139 18.25 2.10 -7.86
CA CYS A 139 19.67 1.99 -8.18
C CYS A 139 20.50 3.01 -7.36
N THR A 140 21.84 2.88 -7.43
CA THR A 140 22.76 3.71 -6.65
C THR A 140 22.58 5.21 -6.92
N ASP A 141 22.42 5.58 -8.20
CA ASP A 141 22.29 6.99 -8.59
C ASP A 141 20.93 7.57 -8.17
N GLU A 142 19.86 6.81 -8.27
CA GLU A 142 18.56 7.21 -7.74
C GLU A 142 18.59 7.42 -6.21
N ARG A 143 19.28 6.53 -5.47
CA ARG A 143 19.43 6.66 -4.02
C ARG A 143 20.24 7.91 -3.67
N ARG A 144 21.31 8.21 -4.43
CA ARG A 144 22.11 9.43 -4.29
C ARG A 144 21.27 10.65 -4.59
N GLY A 145 20.55 10.66 -5.70
CA GLY A 145 19.66 11.76 -6.10
C GLY A 145 18.61 12.07 -5.04
N LEU A 146 17.92 11.05 -4.48
CA LEU A 146 16.95 11.24 -3.40
C LEU A 146 17.59 11.86 -2.14
N ARG A 147 18.79 11.44 -1.76
CA ARG A 147 19.50 12.02 -0.60
C ARG A 147 19.88 13.49 -0.83
N CYS A 148 20.35 13.84 -2.03
CA CYS A 148 20.69 15.22 -2.38
C CYS A 148 19.47 16.16 -2.35
N LEU A 149 18.26 15.64 -2.50
CA LEU A 149 17.04 16.43 -2.43
C LEU A 149 16.56 16.72 -1.00
N VAL A 150 17.12 16.08 0.03
CA VAL A 150 16.73 16.34 1.43
C VAL A 150 17.07 17.77 1.85
N PRO A 151 18.34 18.26 1.75
CA PRO A 151 18.72 19.59 2.24
C PRO A 151 18.04 20.72 1.44
N VAL A 152 17.67 20.50 0.20
CA VAL A 152 17.02 21.52 -0.65
C VAL A 152 15.53 21.67 -0.42
N GLN A 153 14.94 20.87 0.45
CA GLN A 153 13.52 21.06 0.81
C GLN A 153 13.35 22.38 1.59
N PRO A 154 12.32 23.18 1.23
CA PRO A 154 12.22 24.57 1.70
C PRO A 154 11.91 24.71 3.20
N THR A 155 11.30 23.69 3.82
CA THR A 155 10.93 23.73 5.23
C THR A 155 11.58 22.60 6.02
N GLU A 156 11.88 22.87 7.30
CA GLU A 156 12.40 21.88 8.24
C GLU A 156 11.49 20.63 8.30
N ALA A 157 10.19 20.81 8.39
CA ALA A 157 9.24 19.70 8.42
C ALA A 157 9.33 18.80 7.17
N ARG A 158 9.59 19.39 5.99
CA ARG A 158 9.79 18.59 4.77
C ARG A 158 11.15 17.90 4.77
N ARG A 159 12.22 18.58 5.22
CA ARG A 159 13.56 17.96 5.36
C ARG A 159 13.50 16.79 6.34
N ARG A 160 12.93 17.01 7.53
CA ARG A 160 12.72 15.96 8.55
C ARG A 160 11.97 14.76 7.99
N PHE A 161 10.82 15.01 7.38
CA PHE A 161 10.00 13.95 6.77
C PHE A 161 10.78 13.16 5.71
N PHE A 162 11.46 13.87 4.81
CA PHE A 162 12.17 13.22 3.70
C PHE A 162 13.37 12.42 4.21
N ALA A 163 14.21 13.02 5.08
CA ALA A 163 15.33 12.32 5.72
C ALA A 163 14.86 11.06 6.47
N GLY A 164 13.81 11.19 7.28
CA GLY A 164 13.25 10.09 8.04
C GLY A 164 12.70 8.97 7.16
N VAL A 165 11.97 9.30 6.10
CA VAL A 165 11.43 8.29 5.15
C VAL A 165 12.58 7.54 4.45
N LEU A 166 13.62 8.23 4.00
CA LEU A 166 14.79 7.59 3.39
C LEU A 166 15.55 6.73 4.42
N GLY A 167 15.78 7.25 5.62
CA GLY A 167 16.46 6.54 6.69
C GLY A 167 15.72 5.27 7.13
N LEU A 168 14.44 5.39 7.43
CA LEU A 168 13.61 4.25 7.86
C LEU A 168 13.36 3.24 6.72
N GLY A 169 13.24 3.72 5.49
CA GLY A 169 13.00 2.88 4.32
C GLY A 169 14.22 2.11 3.86
N PHE A 170 15.34 2.78 3.59
CA PHE A 170 16.58 2.14 3.18
C PHE A 170 17.35 1.51 4.35
N GLY A 171 17.22 2.07 5.57
CA GLY A 171 17.94 1.60 6.75
C GLY A 171 17.35 0.34 7.38
N PHE A 172 16.04 0.28 7.49
CA PHE A 172 15.33 -0.78 8.20
C PHE A 172 14.27 -1.50 7.35
N GLY A 173 14.02 -1.08 6.13
CA GLY A 173 13.00 -1.67 5.28
C GLY A 173 11.57 -1.57 5.82
N LEU A 174 11.24 -0.55 6.61
CA LEU A 174 9.93 -0.41 7.22
C LEU A 174 8.84 -0.15 6.19
N ARG A 175 7.63 -0.62 6.51
CA ARG A 175 6.42 -0.27 5.75
C ARG A 175 6.03 1.17 6.06
N GLY A 176 5.38 1.87 5.11
CA GLY A 176 4.93 3.24 5.34
C GLY A 176 4.02 3.42 6.56
N VAL A 177 3.20 2.40 6.86
CA VAL A 177 2.35 2.38 8.05
C VAL A 177 3.13 2.22 9.36
N GLU A 178 4.29 1.54 9.32
CA GLU A 178 5.19 1.36 10.46
C GLU A 178 6.02 2.62 10.71
N MET A 179 6.59 3.22 9.66
CA MET A 179 7.42 4.43 9.74
C MET A 179 6.73 5.57 10.49
N ARG A 180 5.42 5.66 10.36
CA ARG A 180 4.59 6.70 10.96
C ARG A 180 4.68 6.75 12.50
N TYR A 181 4.91 5.61 13.13
CA TYR A 181 4.87 5.46 14.58
C TYR A 181 6.26 5.29 15.20
N VAL A 182 7.34 5.45 14.44
CA VAL A 182 8.70 5.36 14.97
C VAL A 182 9.08 6.65 15.64
N HIS A 183 9.46 6.59 16.92
CA HIS A 183 10.00 7.66 17.74
C HIS A 183 11.52 7.53 17.86
N ALA A 184 12.19 8.60 18.30
CA ALA A 184 13.61 8.54 18.62
C ALA A 184 13.91 7.48 19.70
N SER A 185 13.02 7.31 20.69
CA SER A 185 13.11 6.29 21.75
C SER A 185 12.98 4.86 21.28
N ASP A 186 12.52 4.63 20.04
CA ASP A 186 12.46 3.30 19.43
C ASP A 186 13.81 2.90 18.81
N LEU A 187 14.72 3.85 18.64
CA LEU A 187 16.07 3.61 18.17
C LEU A 187 16.99 3.33 19.37
N PHE A 188 17.72 2.23 19.33
CA PHE A 188 18.62 1.82 20.39
C PHE A 188 19.80 1.04 19.85
N GLU A 189 20.92 1.12 20.53
CA GLU A 189 22.11 0.34 20.21
C GLU A 189 22.07 -1.03 20.88
N ARG A 190 22.41 -2.07 20.14
CA ARG A 190 22.55 -3.44 20.64
C ARG A 190 23.63 -4.17 19.84
N ARG A 191 24.60 -4.77 20.53
CA ARG A 191 25.70 -5.53 19.90
C ARG A 191 26.47 -4.71 18.86
N GLY A 192 26.68 -3.42 19.12
CA GLY A 192 27.42 -2.52 18.22
C GLY A 192 26.68 -2.10 16.96
N ALA A 193 25.38 -2.34 16.88
CA ALA A 193 24.55 -1.92 15.76
C ALA A 193 23.32 -1.14 16.25
N LEU A 194 22.93 -0.12 15.50
CA LEU A 194 21.67 0.60 15.71
C LEU A 194 20.49 -0.31 15.33
N HIS A 195 19.48 -0.33 16.17
CA HIS A 195 18.25 -1.07 15.95
C HIS A 195 17.04 -0.16 16.06
N VAL A 196 15.95 -0.56 15.42
CA VAL A 196 14.62 0.03 15.64
C VAL A 196 13.66 -1.00 16.21
N ARG A 197 12.88 -0.58 17.21
CA ARG A 197 11.72 -1.33 17.71
C ARG A 197 10.50 -0.97 16.88
N VAL A 198 9.93 -1.94 16.20
CA VAL A 198 8.68 -1.80 15.44
C VAL A 198 7.55 -2.37 16.25
N GLY A 199 6.54 -1.58 16.54
CA GLY A 199 5.34 -1.99 17.28
C GLY A 199 4.23 -2.53 16.36
N GLY A 200 3.11 -2.91 16.98
CA GLY A 200 1.87 -3.33 16.29
C GLY A 200 1.83 -4.82 15.93
N GLU A 201 1.01 -5.15 14.95
CA GLU A 201 0.73 -6.54 14.53
C GLU A 201 2.00 -7.34 14.14
N TYR A 202 2.99 -6.65 13.56
CA TYR A 202 4.27 -7.25 13.16
C TYR A 202 5.41 -6.72 14.03
N ALA A 203 5.20 -6.73 15.36
CA ALA A 203 6.19 -6.24 16.32
C ALA A 203 7.50 -7.03 16.18
N ARG A 204 8.60 -6.29 16.06
CA ARG A 204 9.94 -6.85 15.85
C ARG A 204 11.02 -5.83 16.11
N THR A 205 12.25 -6.29 16.17
CA THR A 205 13.45 -5.46 16.19
C THR A 205 14.22 -5.64 14.89
N VAL A 206 14.62 -4.55 14.26
CA VAL A 206 15.33 -4.59 12.97
C VAL A 206 16.65 -3.82 13.11
N PRO A 207 17.82 -4.42 12.76
CA PRO A 207 19.09 -3.71 12.73
C PRO A 207 19.16 -2.75 11.53
N ALA A 208 19.80 -1.60 11.72
CA ALA A 208 20.03 -0.61 10.66
C ALA A 208 21.10 -1.09 9.68
N ARG A 209 20.93 -0.72 8.42
CA ARG A 209 22.05 -0.76 7.46
C ARG A 209 23.13 0.23 7.91
N ALA A 210 24.37 -0.25 8.02
CA ALA A 210 25.50 0.54 8.55
C ALA A 210 25.65 1.93 7.89
N ALA A 211 25.47 2.01 6.57
CA ALA A 211 25.57 3.25 5.81
C ALA A 211 24.54 4.34 6.20
N LEU A 212 23.51 3.99 6.98
CA LEU A 212 22.45 4.92 7.40
C LEU A 212 22.41 5.17 8.91
N THR A 213 23.23 4.46 9.68
CA THR A 213 23.27 4.57 11.14
C THR A 213 23.48 6.00 11.59
N GLN A 214 24.50 6.67 11.07
CA GLN A 214 24.82 8.04 11.49
C GLN A 214 23.70 9.03 11.17
N SER A 215 23.12 8.97 9.98
CA SER A 215 22.01 9.86 9.61
C SER A 215 20.73 9.63 10.42
N LEU A 216 20.48 8.40 10.83
CA LEU A 216 19.36 8.04 11.71
C LEU A 216 19.58 8.52 13.14
N LEU A 217 20.79 8.37 13.68
CA LEU A 217 21.16 8.92 14.99
C LEU A 217 21.08 10.45 15.02
N GLN A 218 21.59 11.11 13.98
CA GLN A 218 21.49 12.55 13.83
C GLN A 218 20.03 13.00 13.84
N LEU A 219 19.17 12.34 13.07
CA LEU A 219 17.73 12.64 13.04
C LEU A 219 17.06 12.45 14.40
N ALA A 220 17.45 11.39 15.14
CA ALA A 220 16.92 11.13 16.48
C ALA A 220 17.36 12.18 17.52
N LEU A 221 18.61 12.68 17.39
CA LEU A 221 19.12 13.75 18.24
C LEU A 221 18.46 15.10 17.95
N GLU A 222 18.19 15.40 16.68
CA GLU A 222 17.48 16.62 16.28
C GLU A 222 16.00 16.61 16.70
N TYR A 223 15.38 15.42 16.76
CA TYR A 223 13.96 15.26 17.06
C TYR A 223 13.73 14.20 18.14
N PRO A 224 14.14 14.45 19.39
CA PRO A 224 14.07 13.48 20.47
C PRO A 224 12.61 13.17 20.89
N GLU A 225 11.70 14.12 20.65
CA GLU A 225 10.30 13.98 21.02
C GLU A 225 9.38 13.76 19.80
N GLY A 226 8.37 12.93 20.01
CA GLY A 226 7.37 12.61 18.98
C GLY A 226 7.89 11.72 17.86
N PRO A 227 7.04 11.45 16.86
CA PRO A 227 7.40 10.61 15.72
C PRO A 227 8.56 11.20 14.90
N LEU A 228 9.55 10.39 14.50
CA LEU A 228 10.72 10.83 13.72
C LEU A 228 10.36 11.55 12.41
N LEU A 229 9.28 11.16 11.76
CA LEU A 229 8.85 11.79 10.50
C LEU A 229 8.11 13.13 10.69
N GLY A 230 7.84 13.54 11.92
CA GLY A 230 7.12 14.75 12.27
C GLY A 230 5.77 14.46 12.94
N PRO A 231 5.12 15.50 13.50
CA PRO A 231 3.87 15.35 14.20
C PRO A 231 2.73 15.00 13.23
N TYR A 232 2.00 13.92 13.54
CA TYR A 232 0.77 13.56 12.85
C TYR A 232 -0.39 13.63 13.83
N ARG A 233 -1.50 14.16 13.39
CA ARG A 233 -2.77 13.95 14.10
C ARG A 233 -3.29 12.57 13.67
N ASP A 234 -3.64 11.72 14.63
CA ASP A 234 -4.17 10.37 14.34
C ASP A 234 -5.46 10.41 13.53
N GLU A 235 -6.19 11.50 13.63
CA GLU A 235 -7.41 11.79 12.88
C GLU A 235 -7.15 12.11 11.39
N GLN A 236 -5.90 12.39 11.00
CA GLN A 236 -5.61 12.74 9.61
C GLN A 236 -5.69 11.53 8.69
N LYS A 237 -6.54 11.65 7.67
CA LYS A 237 -6.60 10.68 6.58
C LYS A 237 -5.29 10.75 5.76
N ALA A 238 -4.62 9.61 5.61
CA ALA A 238 -3.44 9.42 4.77
C ALA A 238 -2.29 10.46 4.97
N PRO A 239 -1.80 10.69 6.21
CA PRO A 239 -0.78 11.72 6.49
C PRO A 239 0.49 11.53 5.68
N MET A 240 0.98 10.30 5.49
CA MET A 240 2.16 9.98 4.68
C MET A 240 2.02 10.43 3.23
N SER A 241 0.87 10.20 2.62
CA SER A 241 0.60 10.62 1.24
C SER A 241 0.56 12.14 1.10
N ARG A 242 -0.02 12.84 2.10
CA ARG A 242 -0.07 14.30 2.12
C ARG A 242 1.31 14.92 2.30
N MET A 243 2.12 14.40 3.21
CA MET A 243 3.50 14.88 3.40
C MET A 243 4.34 14.63 2.16
N LYS A 244 4.22 13.44 1.56
CA LYS A 244 4.90 13.11 0.31
C LYS A 244 4.52 14.08 -0.83
N ALA A 245 3.24 14.41 -0.98
CA ALA A 245 2.75 15.34 -2.00
C ALA A 245 3.25 16.79 -1.82
N ARG A 246 3.73 17.14 -0.62
CA ARG A 246 4.30 18.48 -0.34
C ARG A 246 5.78 18.57 -0.62
N LEU A 247 6.46 17.45 -0.88
CA LEU A 247 7.89 17.49 -1.24
C LEU A 247 8.07 18.14 -2.60
N ILE A 248 9.10 18.94 -2.71
CA ILE A 248 9.53 19.49 -4.00
C ILE A 248 10.46 18.48 -4.65
N MET A 249 10.01 17.93 -5.75
CA MET A 249 10.71 16.93 -6.54
C MET A 249 10.87 17.49 -7.96
N PRO A 250 12.08 17.67 -8.47
CA PRO A 250 12.32 17.99 -9.88
C PRO A 250 11.75 16.91 -10.81
N ASP A 251 11.34 17.29 -12.03
CA ASP A 251 10.72 16.37 -12.98
C ASP A 251 11.59 15.17 -13.35
N ASN A 252 12.92 15.36 -13.35
CA ASN A 252 13.91 14.32 -13.61
C ASN A 252 14.32 13.51 -12.37
N ALA A 253 13.79 13.87 -11.19
CA ALA A 253 14.11 13.14 -9.97
C ALA A 253 13.37 11.79 -9.91
N PRO A 254 13.99 10.77 -9.30
CA PRO A 254 13.30 9.49 -9.08
C PRO A 254 12.07 9.71 -8.18
N ALA A 255 10.93 9.17 -8.60
CA ALA A 255 9.70 9.29 -7.82
C ALA A 255 9.85 8.61 -6.45
N LEU A 256 9.56 9.34 -5.35
CA LEU A 256 9.60 8.78 -4.01
C LEU A 256 8.49 7.73 -3.82
N SER A 257 8.88 6.49 -3.62
CA SER A 257 7.98 5.35 -3.36
C SER A 257 8.41 4.58 -2.12
N LEU A 258 7.57 4.56 -1.10
CA LEU A 258 7.84 3.82 0.15
C LEU A 258 8.02 2.31 -0.13
N ARG A 259 7.31 1.80 -1.12
CA ARG A 259 7.43 0.41 -1.57
C ARG A 259 8.81 0.15 -2.19
N ARG A 260 9.32 1.05 -3.04
CA ARG A 260 10.66 0.93 -3.64
C ARG A 260 11.76 1.02 -2.59
N LEU A 261 11.63 1.91 -1.58
CA LEU A 261 12.58 2.00 -0.46
C LEU A 261 12.71 0.66 0.26
N ARG A 262 11.58 0.10 0.67
CA ARG A 262 11.56 -1.21 1.33
C ARG A 262 12.10 -2.32 0.43
N MET A 263 11.71 -2.33 -0.84
CA MET A 263 12.21 -3.31 -1.81
C MET A 263 13.72 -3.24 -1.98
N SER A 264 14.28 -2.03 -2.03
CA SER A 264 15.72 -1.83 -2.08
C SER A 264 16.42 -2.44 -0.85
N TRP A 265 15.88 -2.20 0.36
CA TRP A 265 16.39 -2.81 1.57
C TRP A 265 16.31 -4.35 1.52
N MET A 266 15.18 -4.89 1.05
CA MET A 266 15.00 -6.35 0.94
C MET A 266 16.01 -6.98 -0.01
N VAL A 267 16.25 -6.36 -1.15
CA VAL A 267 17.24 -6.81 -2.15
C VAL A 267 18.65 -6.72 -1.57
N ASP A 268 19.00 -5.62 -0.92
CA ASP A 268 20.33 -5.43 -0.30
C ASP A 268 20.60 -6.51 0.76
N VAL A 269 19.64 -6.77 1.66
CA VAL A 269 19.78 -7.76 2.74
C VAL A 269 19.93 -9.18 2.20
N LEU A 270 19.15 -9.54 1.17
CA LEU A 270 19.25 -10.86 0.53
C LEU A 270 20.56 -11.02 -0.26
N ASN A 271 21.02 -9.98 -0.93
CA ASN A 271 22.31 -9.99 -1.65
C ASN A 271 23.52 -10.10 -0.70
N ASP A 272 23.39 -9.58 0.54
CA ASP A 272 24.41 -9.77 1.59
C ASP A 272 24.41 -11.19 2.15
N GLY A 273 23.49 -12.05 1.74
CA GLY A 273 23.43 -13.46 2.13
C GLY A 273 22.79 -13.75 3.47
N VAL A 274 21.96 -12.84 3.99
CA VAL A 274 21.20 -13.10 5.22
C VAL A 274 20.27 -14.29 5.01
N PRO A 275 20.25 -15.26 5.95
CA PRO A 275 19.38 -16.44 5.87
C PRO A 275 17.90 -16.05 5.74
N LEU A 276 17.16 -16.80 4.94
CA LEU A 276 15.77 -16.47 4.59
C LEU A 276 14.85 -16.33 5.81
N GLY A 277 15.07 -17.15 6.84
CA GLY A 277 14.31 -17.08 8.10
C GLY A 277 14.55 -15.76 8.84
N ASP A 278 15.82 -15.35 8.97
CA ASP A 278 16.18 -14.09 9.62
C ASP A 278 15.70 -12.88 8.81
N PHE A 279 15.80 -12.96 7.49
CA PHE A 279 15.24 -11.96 6.58
C PHE A 279 13.73 -11.84 6.75
N ALA A 280 12.98 -12.95 6.79
CA ALA A 280 11.54 -12.95 6.97
C ALA A 280 11.13 -12.30 8.31
N ALA A 281 11.83 -12.67 9.39
CA ALA A 281 11.63 -12.10 10.73
C ALA A 281 11.90 -10.58 10.72
N ALA A 282 13.03 -10.13 10.18
CA ALA A 282 13.39 -8.72 10.08
C ALA A 282 12.41 -7.94 9.19
N ALA A 283 11.97 -8.53 8.08
CA ALA A 283 10.98 -7.95 7.20
C ALA A 283 9.56 -7.91 7.82
N GLY A 284 9.28 -8.67 8.87
CA GLY A 284 7.93 -8.82 9.43
C GLY A 284 6.97 -9.40 8.38
N ALA A 285 7.42 -10.43 7.67
CA ALA A 285 6.67 -11.05 6.60
C ALA A 285 6.30 -12.48 6.99
N THR A 286 5.01 -12.79 7.02
CA THR A 286 4.47 -14.14 7.22
C THR A 286 4.36 -14.90 5.90
N ASP A 287 4.27 -14.17 4.79
CA ASP A 287 4.24 -14.69 3.42
C ASP A 287 5.28 -13.94 2.58
N LEU A 288 6.29 -14.66 2.11
CA LEU A 288 7.36 -14.11 1.29
C LEU A 288 7.06 -14.29 -0.19
N ARG A 289 6.51 -13.27 -0.81
CA ARG A 289 6.36 -13.21 -2.27
C ARG A 289 7.66 -12.81 -2.93
N LEU A 290 8.61 -13.75 -3.01
CA LEU A 290 9.96 -13.51 -3.53
C LEU A 290 10.00 -13.26 -5.04
N GLY A 291 8.97 -13.63 -5.79
CA GLY A 291 8.97 -13.53 -7.25
C GLY A 291 9.31 -12.14 -7.80
N SER A 292 8.96 -11.07 -7.07
CA SER A 292 9.33 -9.70 -7.46
C SER A 292 10.75 -9.30 -7.08
N LEU A 293 11.42 -10.05 -6.20
CA LEU A 293 12.80 -9.79 -5.76
C LEU A 293 13.82 -10.56 -6.61
N LEU A 294 13.45 -11.77 -7.07
CA LEU A 294 14.35 -12.67 -7.78
C LEU A 294 15.13 -12.03 -8.95
N PRO A 295 14.53 -11.16 -9.79
CA PRO A 295 15.27 -10.51 -10.89
C PRO A 295 16.41 -9.58 -10.42
N HIS A 296 16.39 -9.16 -9.17
CA HIS A 296 17.33 -8.19 -8.57
C HIS A 296 18.37 -8.84 -7.66
N LEU A 297 18.29 -10.17 -7.46
CA LEU A 297 19.23 -10.88 -6.61
C LEU A 297 20.46 -11.31 -7.42
N TYR A 298 21.63 -11.15 -6.81
CA TYR A 298 22.88 -11.61 -7.39
C TYR A 298 22.94 -13.13 -7.40
N ARG A 299 23.40 -13.69 -8.50
CA ARG A 299 23.77 -15.10 -8.57
C ARG A 299 25.19 -15.25 -8.04
N LYS A 300 25.36 -16.15 -7.08
CA LYS A 300 26.68 -16.53 -6.62
C LYS A 300 27.42 -17.32 -7.70
N ASP A 301 28.75 -17.43 -7.57
CA ASP A 301 29.56 -18.30 -8.41
C ASP A 301 29.00 -19.74 -8.38
N THR A 302 29.01 -20.38 -9.53
CA THR A 302 28.42 -21.70 -9.71
C THR A 302 29.08 -22.77 -8.84
N ALA A 303 30.41 -22.73 -8.61
CA ALA A 303 31.12 -23.66 -7.77
C ALA A 303 30.67 -23.56 -6.30
N ALA A 304 30.55 -22.35 -5.76
CA ALA A 304 30.08 -22.11 -4.41
C ALA A 304 28.62 -22.57 -4.21
N VAL A 305 27.78 -22.35 -5.23
CA VAL A 305 26.38 -22.81 -5.21
C VAL A 305 26.31 -24.33 -5.23
N ILE A 306 27.12 -24.98 -6.06
CA ILE A 306 27.18 -26.45 -6.12
C ILE A 306 27.60 -27.02 -4.76
N ALA A 307 28.66 -26.49 -4.14
CA ALA A 307 29.11 -26.93 -2.82
C ALA A 307 28.02 -26.79 -1.74
N GLN A 308 27.30 -25.66 -1.77
CA GLN A 308 26.17 -25.45 -0.84
C GLN A 308 24.99 -26.39 -1.12
N LEU A 309 24.65 -26.65 -2.39
CA LEU A 309 23.52 -27.52 -2.75
C LEU A 309 23.85 -29.01 -2.48
N THR A 310 25.11 -29.41 -2.57
CA THR A 310 25.56 -30.77 -2.27
C THR A 310 25.87 -31.01 -0.80
N GLY A 311 25.90 -29.96 0.02
CA GLY A 311 26.24 -30.06 1.44
C GLY A 311 27.72 -30.41 1.67
N THR A 312 28.60 -30.10 0.73
CA THR A 312 30.05 -30.37 0.79
C THR A 312 30.84 -29.14 1.23
N ASN A 313 30.32 -28.34 2.13
CA ASN A 313 30.98 -27.16 2.72
C ASN A 313 32.04 -27.55 3.75
#